data_990210320415af930ac52f8aba0a5c85
#
_entry.id   990210320415af930ac52f8aba0a5c85
#
_cell.length_a   1.000
_cell.length_b   1.000
_cell.length_c   1.000
_cell.angle_alpha   90.00
_cell.angle_beta   90.00
_cell.angle_gamma   90.00
#
_symmetry.space_group_name_H-M   'P 1'
#
loop_
_entity.id
_entity.type
_entity.pdbx_description
1 polymer ?
#
loop_
_entity_poly.entity_id
_entity_poly.type
_entity_poly.pdbx_seq_one_letter_code
_entity_poly.pdbx_strand_id
1 'polypeptide(L)'
;DINFKIEEGEYVSIIGPSGCGKSTLLSIIAGLENKTSGTTYINGKIGYMLQKDNLLEWRTVLNNVFLGLEIQKSNTPENKKYVIELLKKYGLYEFKDKYPNQLSGGMRQRVALIRTLAIKPKILLLDEAFSALDYQTRLMVTEDIYKILKNEGITALMVTHDISEGRFQSRQYV
;
A
#
# COMPACT_ATOMS: atom_id res chain seq x y z
N ASP A 1 -4.59 -17.67 -18.85
CA ASP A 1 -4.46 -16.31 -19.41
C ASP A 1 -5.16 -15.31 -18.49
N ILE A 2 -4.48 -14.22 -18.14
CA ILE A 2 -5.02 -13.16 -17.30
C ILE A 2 -5.19 -11.93 -18.19
N ASN A 3 -6.40 -11.36 -18.23
CA ASN A 3 -6.70 -10.17 -19.00
C ASN A 3 -7.67 -9.27 -18.21
N PHE A 4 -7.23 -8.09 -17.82
CA PHE A 4 -8.05 -7.10 -17.13
C PHE A 4 -7.55 -5.68 -17.37
N LYS A 5 -8.41 -4.72 -17.13
CA LYS A 5 -8.11 -3.29 -17.16
C LYS A 5 -8.62 -2.63 -15.88
N ILE A 6 -7.81 -1.72 -15.33
CA ILE A 6 -8.16 -0.90 -14.17
C ILE A 6 -8.17 0.56 -14.64
N GLU A 7 -9.26 1.25 -14.36
CA GLU A 7 -9.38 2.68 -14.67
C GLU A 7 -8.76 3.53 -13.55
N GLU A 8 -8.44 4.76 -13.87
CA GLU A 8 -7.86 5.70 -12.90
C GLU A 8 -8.86 5.96 -11.74
N GLY A 9 -8.36 5.85 -10.51
CA GLY A 9 -9.17 6.02 -9.30
C GLY A 9 -9.96 4.78 -8.87
N GLU A 10 -9.91 3.67 -9.61
CA GLU A 10 -10.54 2.41 -9.18
C GLU A 10 -9.74 1.76 -8.04
N TYR A 11 -10.48 1.10 -7.15
CA TYR A 11 -9.94 0.19 -6.13
C TYR A 11 -10.41 -1.23 -6.44
N VAL A 12 -9.49 -2.06 -6.89
CA VAL A 12 -9.76 -3.39 -7.45
C VAL A 12 -9.13 -4.47 -6.59
N SER A 13 -9.84 -5.58 -6.38
CA SER A 13 -9.29 -6.78 -5.73
C SER A 13 -9.24 -7.97 -6.67
N ILE A 14 -8.14 -8.70 -6.55
CA ILE A 14 -8.01 -10.07 -7.06
C ILE A 14 -8.03 -11.02 -5.87
N ILE A 15 -9.03 -11.89 -5.84
CA ILE A 15 -9.23 -12.84 -4.76
C ILE A 15 -8.93 -14.25 -5.29
N GLY A 16 -8.24 -15.04 -4.49
CA GLY A 16 -7.95 -16.42 -4.85
C GLY A 16 -7.14 -17.15 -3.78
N PRO A 17 -7.05 -18.48 -3.87
CA PRO A 17 -6.33 -19.29 -2.88
C PRO A 17 -4.84 -18.96 -2.84
N SER A 18 -4.19 -19.28 -1.71
CA SER A 18 -2.73 -19.14 -1.59
C SER A 18 -2.01 -19.97 -2.66
N GLY A 19 -0.94 -19.43 -3.22
CA GLY A 19 -0.13 -20.12 -4.23
C GLY A 19 -0.66 -20.05 -5.67
N CYS A 20 -1.81 -19.44 -5.95
CA CYS A 20 -2.34 -19.33 -7.32
C CYS A 20 -1.67 -18.26 -8.20
N GLY A 21 -0.64 -17.57 -7.71
CA GLY A 21 0.16 -16.62 -8.50
C GLY A 21 -0.20 -15.14 -8.34
N LYS A 22 -1.03 -14.75 -7.35
CA LYS A 22 -1.43 -13.36 -7.12
C LYS A 22 -0.24 -12.42 -6.89
N SER A 23 0.67 -12.79 -5.99
CA SER A 23 1.89 -12.00 -5.70
C SER A 23 2.83 -11.93 -6.91
N THR A 24 2.94 -13.03 -7.68
CA THR A 24 3.70 -13.04 -8.94
C THR A 24 3.10 -12.05 -9.93
N LEU A 25 1.77 -11.99 -10.05
CA LEU A 25 1.10 -11.01 -10.90
C LEU A 25 1.43 -9.57 -10.47
N LEU A 26 1.36 -9.26 -9.17
CA LEU A 26 1.75 -7.95 -8.68
C LEU A 26 3.22 -7.64 -8.95
N SER A 27 4.12 -8.61 -8.77
CA SER A 27 5.55 -8.45 -9.05
C SER A 27 5.81 -8.17 -10.54
N ILE A 28 5.08 -8.82 -11.45
CA ILE A 28 5.14 -8.53 -12.90
C ILE A 28 4.64 -7.10 -13.18
N ILE A 29 3.52 -6.70 -12.59
CA ILE A 29 2.97 -5.34 -12.74
C ILE A 29 3.95 -4.30 -12.17
N ALA A 30 4.61 -4.61 -11.05
CA ALA A 30 5.63 -3.73 -10.44
C ALA A 30 6.95 -3.67 -11.26
N GLY A 31 7.12 -4.53 -12.26
CA GLY A 31 8.36 -4.64 -13.03
C GLY A 31 9.50 -5.33 -12.27
N LEU A 32 9.18 -6.08 -11.21
CA LEU A 32 10.15 -6.83 -10.40
C LEU A 32 10.41 -8.23 -10.98
N GLU A 33 9.46 -8.76 -11.75
CA GLU A 33 9.57 -10.04 -12.45
C GLU A 33 9.20 -9.90 -13.93
N ASN A 34 9.79 -10.76 -14.75
CA ASN A 34 9.51 -10.81 -16.18
C ASN A 34 8.27 -11.64 -16.47
N LYS A 35 7.38 -11.13 -17.33
CA LYS A 35 6.27 -11.91 -17.86
C LYS A 35 6.76 -12.91 -18.91
N THR A 36 6.12 -14.08 -18.98
CA THR A 36 6.41 -15.11 -20.00
C THR A 36 5.88 -14.70 -21.38
N SER A 37 4.71 -14.06 -21.42
CA SER A 37 4.06 -13.62 -22.67
C SER A 37 3.06 -12.50 -22.39
N GLY A 38 2.43 -11.93 -23.42
CA GLY A 38 1.43 -10.89 -23.30
C GLY A 38 2.00 -9.47 -23.18
N THR A 39 1.13 -8.51 -22.90
CA THR A 39 1.46 -7.08 -22.78
C THR A 39 1.00 -6.52 -21.45
N THR A 40 1.77 -5.62 -20.89
CA THR A 40 1.40 -4.87 -19.67
C THR A 40 1.59 -3.39 -19.99
N TYR A 41 0.54 -2.61 -19.79
CA TYR A 41 0.59 -1.16 -19.94
C TYR A 41 0.30 -0.50 -18.60
N ILE A 42 1.19 0.37 -18.13
CA ILE A 42 1.09 1.03 -16.83
C ILE A 42 1.37 2.51 -17.05
N ASN A 43 0.42 3.34 -16.64
CA ASN A 43 0.53 4.81 -16.78
C ASN A 43 0.68 5.45 -15.39
N GLY A 44 1.91 5.51 -14.90
CA GLY A 44 2.21 6.23 -13.67
C GLY A 44 3.19 5.53 -12.75
N LYS A 45 3.54 6.23 -11.69
CA LYS A 45 4.45 5.75 -10.65
C LYS A 45 3.74 4.73 -9.76
N ILE A 46 4.37 3.60 -9.53
CA ILE A 46 3.85 2.53 -8.69
C ILE A 46 4.41 2.70 -7.26
N GLY A 47 3.53 2.56 -6.27
CA GLY A 47 3.87 2.23 -4.90
C GLY A 47 3.55 0.76 -4.66
N TYR A 48 4.39 0.03 -3.93
CA TYR A 48 4.16 -1.37 -3.62
C TYR A 48 4.21 -1.59 -2.10
N MET A 49 3.13 -2.11 -1.55
CA MET A 49 3.01 -2.48 -0.15
C MET A 49 2.94 -3.99 -0.04
N LEU A 50 3.95 -4.57 0.60
CA LEU A 50 4.09 -6.00 0.79
C LEU A 50 3.26 -6.50 1.97
N GLN A 51 3.10 -7.81 2.07
CA GLN A 51 2.38 -8.50 3.14
C GLN A 51 2.85 -8.09 4.55
N LYS A 52 4.16 -7.96 4.76
CA LYS A 52 4.72 -7.40 5.98
C LYS A 52 4.91 -5.90 5.82
N ASP A 53 4.74 -5.16 6.91
CA ASP A 53 4.95 -3.70 6.90
C ASP A 53 6.38 -3.29 6.53
N ASN A 54 7.36 -4.18 6.77
CA ASN A 54 8.79 -3.96 6.47
C ASN A 54 9.31 -2.60 6.95
N LEU A 55 8.82 -2.15 8.11
CA LEU A 55 9.36 -0.98 8.76
C LEU A 55 10.75 -1.29 9.30
N LEU A 56 11.65 -0.32 9.18
CA LEU A 56 13.00 -0.44 9.72
C LEU A 56 12.92 -0.23 11.23
N GLU A 57 13.15 -1.30 12.01
CA GLU A 57 12.98 -1.31 13.47
C GLU A 57 13.90 -0.33 14.20
N TRP A 58 15.05 0.01 13.59
CA TRP A 58 16.02 0.98 14.11
C TRP A 58 15.73 2.43 13.70
N ARG A 59 14.67 2.68 12.96
CA ARG A 59 14.23 4.02 12.56
C ARG A 59 12.93 4.38 13.25
N THR A 60 12.79 5.65 13.60
CA THR A 60 11.52 6.19 14.09
C THR A 60 10.45 6.14 12.99
N VAL A 61 9.18 6.33 13.36
CA VAL A 61 8.07 6.49 12.41
C VAL A 61 8.39 7.55 11.36
N LEU A 62 8.85 8.73 11.79
CA LEU A 62 9.18 9.84 10.89
C LEU A 62 10.28 9.43 9.88
N ASN A 63 11.33 8.78 10.36
CA ASN A 63 12.43 8.36 9.49
C ASN A 63 12.02 7.18 8.57
N ASN A 64 11.08 6.34 8.99
CA ASN A 64 10.51 5.31 8.12
C ASN A 64 9.70 5.93 6.98
N VAL A 65 8.84 6.90 7.26
CA VAL A 65 8.00 7.51 6.20
C VAL A 65 8.82 8.37 5.24
N PHE A 66 9.95 8.93 5.66
CA PHE A 66 10.86 9.67 4.78
C PHE A 66 11.75 8.79 3.90
N LEU A 67 11.84 7.48 4.17
CA LEU A 67 12.76 6.57 3.49
C LEU A 67 12.63 6.62 1.96
N GLY A 68 11.40 6.64 1.43
CA GLY A 68 11.16 6.72 -0.01
C GLY A 68 11.68 8.02 -0.64
N LEU A 69 11.56 9.13 0.09
CA LEU A 69 12.10 10.44 -0.34
C LEU A 69 13.65 10.45 -0.32
N GLU A 70 14.24 9.81 0.70
CA GLU A 70 15.70 9.68 0.81
C GLU A 70 16.27 8.90 -0.37
N ILE A 71 15.71 7.72 -0.67
CA ILE A 71 16.14 6.85 -1.77
C ILE A 71 16.02 7.58 -3.12
N GLN A 72 14.93 8.33 -3.34
CA GLN A 72 14.69 9.06 -4.58
C GLN A 72 15.42 10.41 -4.63
N LYS A 73 16.20 10.76 -3.61
CA LYS A 73 16.87 12.07 -3.49
C LYS A 73 15.91 13.25 -3.66
N SER A 74 14.66 13.08 -3.20
CA SER A 74 13.56 14.04 -3.32
C SER A 74 13.13 14.65 -1.97
N ASN A 75 14.05 14.76 -1.02
CA ASN A 75 13.88 15.30 0.33
C ASN A 75 13.71 16.84 0.34
N THR A 76 12.85 17.37 -0.52
CA THR A 76 12.54 18.80 -0.53
C THR A 76 11.70 19.20 0.69
N PRO A 77 11.75 20.48 1.12
CA PRO A 77 10.89 20.99 2.19
C PRO A 77 9.40 20.73 1.92
N GLU A 78 8.98 20.86 0.68
CA GLU A 78 7.61 20.62 0.22
C GLU A 78 7.19 19.16 0.40
N ASN A 79 8.01 18.21 -0.04
CA ASN A 79 7.72 16.78 0.10
C ASN A 79 7.72 16.35 1.58
N LYS A 80 8.63 16.88 2.39
CA LYS A 80 8.63 16.65 3.84
C LYS A 80 7.36 17.20 4.50
N LYS A 81 6.92 18.40 4.12
CA LYS A 81 5.68 19.00 4.60
C LYS A 81 4.48 18.11 4.26
N TYR A 82 4.38 17.65 3.01
CA TYR A 82 3.32 16.72 2.58
C TYR A 82 3.26 15.46 3.44
N VAL A 83 4.39 14.80 3.68
CA VAL A 83 4.44 13.58 4.51
C VAL A 83 4.04 13.87 5.97
N ILE A 84 4.46 15.01 6.53
CA ILE A 84 4.04 15.42 7.88
C ILE A 84 2.53 15.66 7.93
N GLU A 85 1.95 16.26 6.88
CA GLU A 85 0.50 16.45 6.78
C GLU A 85 -0.24 15.10 6.69
N LEU A 86 0.28 14.12 5.96
CA LEU A 86 -0.26 12.74 5.97
C LEU A 86 -0.23 12.13 7.37
N LEU A 87 0.90 12.25 8.10
CA LEU A 87 0.98 11.75 9.47
C LEU A 87 -0.07 12.41 10.39
N LYS A 88 -0.29 13.72 10.26
CA LYS A 88 -1.32 14.45 11.02
C LYS A 88 -2.72 14.01 10.63
N LYS A 89 -3.02 14.00 9.33
CA LYS A 89 -4.32 13.65 8.76
C LYS A 89 -4.79 12.25 9.19
N TYR A 90 -3.84 11.31 9.31
CA TYR A 90 -4.13 9.92 9.64
C TYR A 90 -3.77 9.52 11.08
N GLY A 91 -3.63 10.51 11.97
CA GLY A 91 -3.53 10.31 13.42
C GLY A 91 -2.24 9.66 13.91
N LEU A 92 -1.15 9.79 13.15
CA LEU A 92 0.15 9.19 13.49
C LEU A 92 1.23 10.21 13.87
N TYR A 93 0.93 11.50 13.81
CA TYR A 93 1.92 12.54 14.06
C TYR A 93 2.49 12.51 15.49
N GLU A 94 1.66 12.25 16.49
CA GLU A 94 2.09 12.12 17.90
C GLU A 94 3.03 10.94 18.14
N PHE A 95 3.07 9.99 17.21
CA PHE A 95 3.93 8.82 17.26
C PHE A 95 5.18 8.96 16.39
N LYS A 96 5.44 10.13 15.79
CA LYS A 96 6.53 10.34 14.82
C LYS A 96 7.92 9.98 15.34
N ASP A 97 8.15 10.13 16.65
CA ASP A 97 9.43 9.85 17.31
C ASP A 97 9.49 8.43 17.92
N LYS A 98 8.40 7.65 17.83
CA LYS A 98 8.35 6.26 18.28
C LYS A 98 8.98 5.32 17.26
N TYR A 99 9.42 4.16 17.75
CA TYR A 99 9.93 3.07 16.93
C TYR A 99 8.81 2.07 16.58
N PRO A 100 8.95 1.27 15.50
CA PRO A 100 7.92 0.33 15.07
C PRO A 100 7.45 -0.64 16.17
N ASN A 101 8.33 -1.13 17.03
CA ASN A 101 8.01 -2.02 18.13
C ASN A 101 7.12 -1.39 19.23
N GLN A 102 6.93 -0.07 19.22
CA GLN A 102 6.08 0.68 20.14
C GLN A 102 4.67 0.95 19.56
N LEU A 103 4.38 0.43 18.36
CA LEU A 103 3.12 0.65 17.65
C LEU A 103 2.27 -0.62 17.62
N SER A 104 0.93 -0.45 17.59
CA SER A 104 0.04 -1.57 17.27
C SER A 104 0.20 -2.03 15.81
N GLY A 105 -0.23 -3.25 15.50
CA GLY A 105 -0.17 -3.79 14.13
C GLY A 105 -0.87 -2.88 13.11
N GLY A 106 -2.06 -2.37 13.43
CA GLY A 106 -2.78 -1.45 12.56
C GLY A 106 -2.07 -0.10 12.38
N MET A 107 -1.39 0.42 13.42
CA MET A 107 -0.57 1.62 13.31
C MET A 107 0.64 1.37 12.39
N ARG A 108 1.31 0.23 12.54
CA ARG A 108 2.44 -0.17 11.68
C ARG A 108 2.03 -0.21 10.21
N GLN A 109 0.87 -0.81 9.89
CA GLN A 109 0.36 -0.86 8.51
C GLN A 109 0.05 0.53 7.96
N ARG A 110 -0.55 1.42 8.75
CA ARG A 110 -0.76 2.82 8.34
C ARG A 110 0.54 3.58 8.12
N VAL A 111 1.56 3.36 8.95
CA VAL A 111 2.91 3.94 8.74
C VAL A 111 3.52 3.43 7.44
N ALA A 112 3.43 2.12 7.15
CA ALA A 112 3.91 1.53 5.91
C ALA A 112 3.19 2.10 4.68
N LEU A 113 1.86 2.32 4.78
CA LEU A 113 1.10 3.00 3.74
C LEU A 113 1.60 4.43 3.52
N ILE A 114 1.72 5.25 4.58
CA ILE A 114 2.19 6.63 4.47
C ILE A 114 3.60 6.68 3.88
N ARG A 115 4.50 5.75 4.26
CA ARG A 115 5.83 5.60 3.63
C ARG A 115 5.72 5.40 2.12
N THR A 116 4.76 4.57 1.68
CA THR A 116 4.53 4.32 0.27
C THR A 116 3.89 5.53 -0.43
N LEU A 117 2.96 6.23 0.24
CA LEU A 117 2.34 7.46 -0.28
C LEU A 117 3.31 8.64 -0.37
N ALA A 118 4.35 8.67 0.46
CA ALA A 118 5.36 9.74 0.49
C ALA A 118 5.99 10.00 -0.89
N ILE A 119 6.09 8.98 -1.73
CA ILE A 119 6.63 9.09 -3.08
C ILE A 119 5.59 9.53 -4.13
N LYS A 120 4.37 9.87 -3.69
CA LYS A 120 3.25 10.29 -4.55
C LYS A 120 2.98 9.33 -5.71
N PRO A 121 2.69 8.03 -5.44
CA PRO A 121 2.37 7.08 -6.48
C PRO A 121 1.01 7.40 -7.11
N LYS A 122 0.82 7.08 -8.39
CA LYS A 122 -0.51 7.07 -9.04
C LYS A 122 -1.23 5.75 -8.85
N ILE A 123 -0.46 4.67 -8.70
CA ILE A 123 -0.96 3.30 -8.58
C ILE A 123 -0.35 2.68 -7.31
N LEU A 124 -1.20 2.08 -6.49
CA LEU A 124 -0.76 1.33 -5.31
C LEU A 124 -1.08 -0.15 -5.50
N LEU A 125 -0.05 -0.97 -5.35
CA LEU A 125 -0.17 -2.42 -5.29
C LEU A 125 -0.12 -2.88 -3.83
N LEU A 126 -1.10 -3.70 -3.41
CA LEU A 126 -1.26 -4.21 -2.05
C LEU A 126 -1.22 -5.75 -2.09
N ASP A 127 -0.14 -6.34 -1.59
CA ASP A 127 0.08 -7.78 -1.60
C ASP A 127 -0.25 -8.37 -0.22
N GLU A 128 -1.47 -8.87 -0.04
CA GLU A 128 -1.95 -9.44 1.23
C GLU A 128 -1.62 -8.56 2.45
N ALA A 129 -1.65 -7.24 2.25
CA ALA A 129 -1.07 -6.25 3.16
C ALA A 129 -1.64 -6.27 4.59
N PHE A 130 -2.79 -6.94 4.82
CA PHE A 130 -3.47 -6.94 6.11
C PHE A 130 -3.61 -8.34 6.71
N SER A 131 -3.10 -9.38 6.04
CA SER A 131 -3.28 -10.78 6.45
C SER A 131 -2.68 -11.12 7.81
N ALA A 132 -1.67 -10.36 8.28
CA ALA A 132 -1.04 -10.54 9.59
C ALA A 132 -1.83 -9.94 10.76
N LEU A 133 -2.94 -9.24 10.50
CA LEU A 133 -3.79 -8.64 11.53
C LEU A 133 -4.91 -9.60 11.95
N ASP A 134 -5.35 -9.50 13.21
CA ASP A 134 -6.58 -10.15 13.64
C ASP A 134 -7.79 -9.60 12.86
N TYR A 135 -8.89 -10.37 12.82
CA TYR A 135 -10.04 -10.08 11.98
C TYR A 135 -10.64 -8.69 12.19
N GLN A 136 -10.83 -8.26 13.44
CA GLN A 136 -11.46 -6.96 13.74
C GLN A 136 -10.54 -5.80 13.36
N THR A 137 -9.27 -5.87 13.73
CA THR A 137 -8.26 -4.87 13.36
C THR A 137 -8.12 -4.79 11.84
N ARG A 138 -8.15 -5.92 11.15
CA ARG A 138 -8.08 -5.99 9.68
C ARG A 138 -9.20 -5.23 9.02
N LEU A 139 -10.46 -5.45 9.43
CA LEU A 139 -11.62 -4.74 8.87
C LEU A 139 -11.48 -3.22 9.05
N MET A 140 -11.13 -2.77 10.25
CA MET A 140 -10.94 -1.35 10.53
C MET A 140 -9.82 -0.73 9.68
N VAL A 141 -8.67 -1.41 9.63
CA VAL A 141 -7.51 -0.92 8.87
C VAL A 141 -7.80 -0.89 7.37
N THR A 142 -8.49 -1.92 6.83
CA THR A 142 -8.88 -1.96 5.41
C THR A 142 -9.80 -0.79 5.06
N GLU A 143 -10.79 -0.50 5.91
CA GLU A 143 -11.70 0.64 5.73
C GLU A 143 -10.95 1.98 5.79
N ASP A 144 -10.06 2.14 6.77
CA ASP A 144 -9.24 3.35 6.92
C ASP A 144 -8.36 3.57 5.68
N ILE A 145 -7.69 2.51 5.22
CA ILE A 145 -6.81 2.57 4.04
C ILE A 145 -7.62 2.89 2.78
N TYR A 146 -8.77 2.28 2.59
CA TYR A 146 -9.67 2.63 1.49
C TYR A 146 -10.03 4.13 1.49
N LYS A 147 -10.41 4.68 2.65
CA LYS A 147 -10.68 6.12 2.80
C LYS A 147 -9.46 6.97 2.45
N ILE A 148 -8.27 6.54 2.88
CA ILE A 148 -7.00 7.21 2.55
C ILE A 148 -6.79 7.25 1.04
N LEU A 149 -6.86 6.10 0.37
CA LEU A 149 -6.62 5.98 -1.07
C LEU A 149 -7.62 6.80 -1.89
N LYS A 150 -8.89 6.76 -1.50
CA LYS A 150 -9.95 7.56 -2.12
C LYS A 150 -9.71 9.06 -1.97
N ASN A 151 -9.31 9.51 -0.77
CA ASN A 151 -9.02 10.92 -0.50
C ASN A 151 -7.78 11.45 -1.25
N GLU A 152 -6.81 10.58 -1.49
CA GLU A 152 -5.58 10.89 -2.24
C GLU A 152 -5.72 10.66 -3.76
N GLY A 153 -6.88 10.17 -4.23
CA GLY A 153 -7.15 9.92 -5.65
C GLY A 153 -6.26 8.83 -6.28
N ILE A 154 -5.91 7.81 -5.50
CA ILE A 154 -4.96 6.77 -5.92
C ILE A 154 -5.71 5.55 -6.45
N THR A 155 -5.30 5.08 -7.63
CA THR A 155 -5.73 3.78 -8.16
C THR A 155 -5.08 2.66 -7.37
N ALA A 156 -5.84 1.66 -6.93
CA ALA A 156 -5.28 0.57 -6.15
C ALA A 156 -5.66 -0.81 -6.69
N LEU A 157 -4.67 -1.71 -6.70
CA LEU A 157 -4.85 -3.13 -6.94
C LEU A 157 -4.40 -3.91 -5.72
N MET A 158 -5.35 -4.59 -5.09
CA MET A 158 -5.09 -5.46 -3.95
C MET A 158 -5.21 -6.93 -4.35
N VAL A 159 -4.32 -7.76 -3.85
CA VAL A 159 -4.48 -9.21 -3.87
C VAL A 159 -4.69 -9.73 -2.46
N THR A 160 -5.65 -10.63 -2.31
CA THR A 160 -5.99 -11.22 -1.01
C THR A 160 -6.58 -12.62 -1.19
N HIS A 161 -6.57 -13.39 -0.12
CA HIS A 161 -7.34 -14.64 -0.01
C HIS A 161 -8.62 -14.45 0.81
N ASP A 162 -8.86 -13.25 1.38
CA ASP A 162 -10.00 -12.95 2.25
C ASP A 162 -11.03 -12.07 1.51
N ILE A 163 -12.22 -12.63 1.29
CA ILE A 163 -13.34 -11.95 0.62
C ILE A 163 -13.81 -10.73 1.42
N SER A 164 -13.64 -10.73 2.75
CA SER A 164 -14.08 -9.62 3.62
C SER A 164 -13.30 -8.34 3.37
N GLU A 165 -12.05 -8.43 2.91
CA GLU A 165 -11.24 -7.28 2.52
C GLU A 165 -11.77 -6.57 1.25
N GLY A 166 -12.56 -7.30 0.44
CA GLY A 166 -13.15 -6.78 -0.80
C GLY A 166 -14.38 -5.89 -0.65
N ARG A 167 -14.90 -5.66 0.56
CA ARG A 167 -16.18 -4.97 0.77
C ARG A 167 -16.23 -3.52 0.28
N PHE A 168 -15.11 -2.85 0.22
CA PHE A 168 -15.01 -1.42 -0.12
C PHE A 168 -14.54 -1.17 -1.54
N GLN A 169 -14.50 -2.19 -2.39
CA GLN A 169 -13.86 -2.13 -3.70
C GLN A 169 -14.87 -1.86 -4.81
N SER A 170 -14.40 -1.19 -5.86
CA SER A 170 -15.21 -0.90 -7.05
C SER A 170 -15.40 -2.14 -7.93
N ARG A 171 -14.45 -3.09 -7.91
CA ARG A 171 -14.49 -4.32 -8.70
C ARG A 171 -13.71 -5.46 -8.05
N GLN A 172 -14.22 -6.69 -8.21
CA GLN A 172 -13.56 -7.91 -7.73
C GLN A 172 -13.37 -8.88 -8.89
N TYR A 173 -12.21 -9.54 -8.90
CA TYR A 173 -11.90 -10.68 -9.78
C TYR A 173 -11.60 -11.90 -8.90
N VAL A 174 -12.25 -13.02 -9.22
CA VAL A 174 -12.11 -14.28 -8.47
C VAL A 174 -11.47 -15.33 -9.35
#